data_4f180706280404b78c22c3499cd840f1
#
_entry.id   4f180706280404b78c22c3499cd840f1
#
_cell.length_a   1.000
_cell.length_b   1.000
_cell.length_c   1.000
_cell.angle_alpha   90.00
_cell.angle_beta   90.00
_cell.angle_gamma   90.00
#
_symmetry.space_group_name_H-M   'P 1'
#
loop_
_entity.id
_entity.type
_entity.pdbx_description
1 polymer ?
#
loop_
_entity_poly.entity_id
_entity_poly.type
_entity_poly.pdbx_seq_one_letter_code
_entity_poly.pdbx_strand_id
1 'polypeptide(L)'
;MGWREPLFLTNDDGIDAAGLHRRIQILHQRGQPLAVLAPARQQSASAMRLSLKEKLDFLNRNDLVETLKLDPNGPPIEIFSLDGTPCDCAIVAIDRGFESWAGLIRPQLCISGINHGPNISIDVIHSGTVSAAREAALYGLPGIALSLGTYLHEDYTIGNDAILTLVDRALSIASDEPTNLMRTRGSKHRPWSDEQMNMDERIREAFRSGDIILNLNIPHEWNGVVETVPLGARWYHGATTSSSDNAGFIVGAASIEDEPLPKTDCSGLMAGHVVISPLATWPQTHPLNVPDVILHAALDEDGEGYPAWLV
;
A
#
# COMPACT_ATOMS: atom_id res chain seq x y z
N MET A 1 -3.55 -26.60 13.43
CA MET A 1 -4.07 -25.66 12.41
C MET A 1 -2.88 -24.82 11.97
N GLY A 2 -2.57 -24.78 10.69
CA GLY A 2 -1.55 -23.86 10.16
C GLY A 2 -2.14 -22.45 10.07
N TRP A 3 -1.34 -21.44 10.42
CA TRP A 3 -1.71 -20.04 10.15
C TRP A 3 -1.62 -19.77 8.65
N ARG A 4 -2.25 -18.68 8.21
CA ARG A 4 -2.09 -18.15 6.85
C ARG A 4 -0.69 -17.52 6.67
N GLU A 5 -0.39 -17.05 5.48
CA GLU A 5 0.91 -16.43 5.16
C GLU A 5 1.09 -15.12 5.94
N PRO A 6 2.31 -14.86 6.48
CA PRO A 6 2.57 -13.63 7.23
C PRO A 6 2.49 -12.38 6.35
N LEU A 7 2.01 -11.27 6.93
CA LEU A 7 1.90 -9.97 6.28
C LEU A 7 2.70 -8.91 7.05
N PHE A 8 3.25 -7.96 6.32
CA PHE A 8 3.80 -6.73 6.86
C PHE A 8 2.78 -5.60 6.73
N LEU A 9 2.47 -4.92 7.84
CA LEU A 9 1.54 -3.80 7.88
C LEU A 9 2.26 -2.50 8.26
N THR A 10 1.94 -1.43 7.55
CA THR A 10 2.37 -0.06 7.84
C THR A 10 1.30 0.94 7.40
N ASN A 11 1.50 2.24 7.62
CA ASN A 11 0.65 3.34 7.14
C ASN A 11 1.41 4.67 7.21
N ASP A 12 0.74 5.79 6.91
CA ASP A 12 1.24 7.15 7.16
C ASP A 12 0.40 7.95 8.17
N ASP A 13 -0.77 7.44 8.55
CA ASP A 13 -1.60 8.07 9.61
C ASP A 13 -1.06 7.82 11.03
N GLY A 14 -0.10 6.89 11.18
CA GLY A 14 0.54 6.55 12.44
C GLY A 14 0.01 5.29 13.11
N ILE A 15 0.76 4.82 14.12
CA ILE A 15 0.50 3.53 14.81
C ILE A 15 -0.85 3.51 15.53
N ASP A 16 -1.34 4.65 15.97
CA ASP A 16 -2.61 4.77 16.70
C ASP A 16 -3.81 5.06 15.78
N ALA A 17 -3.63 5.04 14.46
CA ALA A 17 -4.69 5.34 13.50
C ALA A 17 -5.76 4.25 13.42
N ALA A 18 -7.04 4.68 13.40
CA ALA A 18 -8.19 3.78 13.37
C ALA A 18 -8.19 2.85 12.13
N GLY A 19 -7.74 3.35 10.97
CA GLY A 19 -7.63 2.56 9.74
C GLY A 19 -6.65 1.39 9.87
N LEU A 20 -5.49 1.62 10.47
CA LEU A 20 -4.50 0.58 10.74
C LEU A 20 -5.05 -0.42 11.78
N HIS A 21 -5.62 0.08 12.88
CA HIS A 21 -6.21 -0.76 13.92
C HIS A 21 -7.27 -1.70 13.36
N ARG A 22 -8.16 -1.15 12.53
CA ARG A 22 -9.20 -1.95 11.89
C ARG A 22 -8.62 -3.04 10.99
N ARG A 23 -7.56 -2.72 10.24
CA ARG A 23 -6.89 -3.70 9.37
C ARG A 23 -6.20 -4.80 10.17
N ILE A 24 -5.51 -4.46 11.26
CA ILE A 24 -4.92 -5.42 12.19
C ILE A 24 -5.99 -6.39 12.70
N GLN A 25 -7.11 -5.88 13.21
CA GLN A 25 -8.19 -6.71 13.76
C GLN A 25 -8.72 -7.70 12.73
N ILE A 26 -9.05 -7.23 11.52
CA ILE A 26 -9.65 -8.07 10.47
C ILE A 26 -8.69 -9.17 10.02
N LEU A 27 -7.43 -8.81 9.75
CA LEU A 27 -6.45 -9.80 9.25
C LEU A 27 -6.06 -10.80 10.33
N HIS A 28 -5.89 -10.36 11.58
CA HIS A 28 -5.62 -11.25 12.69
C HIS A 28 -6.78 -12.25 12.92
N GLN A 29 -8.03 -11.79 12.89
CA GLN A 29 -9.22 -12.65 12.98
C GLN A 29 -9.29 -13.70 11.86
N ARG A 30 -8.71 -13.42 10.69
CA ARG A 30 -8.61 -14.35 9.56
C ARG A 30 -7.46 -15.36 9.68
N GLY A 31 -6.69 -15.32 10.74
CA GLY A 31 -5.58 -16.24 10.95
C GLY A 31 -4.26 -15.80 10.30
N GLN A 32 -4.10 -14.53 9.98
CA GLN A 32 -2.91 -13.94 9.39
C GLN A 32 -1.88 -13.60 10.49
N PRO A 33 -0.67 -14.16 10.51
CA PRO A 33 0.44 -13.62 11.29
C PRO A 33 0.82 -12.23 10.80
N LEU A 34 1.06 -11.30 11.73
CA LEU A 34 1.27 -9.89 11.38
C LEU A 34 2.58 -9.36 11.98
N ALA A 35 3.39 -8.72 11.15
CA ALA A 35 4.47 -7.84 11.55
C ALA A 35 4.01 -6.39 11.29
N VAL A 36 3.84 -5.59 12.33
CA VAL A 36 3.36 -4.22 12.22
C VAL A 36 4.45 -3.26 12.63
N LEU A 37 4.83 -2.37 11.72
CA LEU A 37 5.74 -1.25 12.01
C LEU A 37 5.22 -0.01 11.30
N ALA A 38 4.77 0.98 12.07
CA ALA A 38 4.17 2.21 11.55
C ALA A 38 4.80 3.44 12.21
N PRO A 39 4.69 4.62 11.59
CA PRO A 39 5.15 5.87 12.19
C PRO A 39 4.52 6.09 13.57
N ALA A 40 5.30 6.64 14.51
CA ALA A 40 4.80 6.98 15.85
C ALA A 40 3.71 8.07 15.82
N ARG A 41 3.63 8.86 14.74
CA ARG A 41 2.67 9.95 14.54
C ARG A 41 2.33 10.09 13.06
N GLN A 42 1.28 10.84 12.76
CA GLN A 42 0.84 11.12 11.40
C GLN A 42 1.95 11.74 10.54
N GLN A 43 2.11 11.23 9.34
CA GLN A 43 3.11 11.60 8.33
C GLN A 43 2.46 11.87 6.96
N SER A 44 1.24 12.42 6.93
CA SER A 44 0.52 12.73 5.68
C SER A 44 1.36 13.60 4.75
N ALA A 45 1.23 13.36 3.46
CA ALA A 45 1.98 14.04 2.40
C ALA A 45 3.52 13.94 2.55
N SER A 46 4.02 12.88 3.19
CA SER A 46 5.46 12.66 3.34
C SER A 46 6.14 12.15 2.07
N ALA A 47 5.38 11.68 1.09
CA ALA A 47 5.93 11.07 -0.12
C ALA A 47 7.00 10.00 0.22
N MET A 48 8.02 9.83 -0.60
CA MET A 48 9.16 8.92 -0.33
C MET A 48 10.28 9.58 0.51
N ARG A 49 9.90 10.40 1.49
CA ARG A 49 10.87 11.03 2.39
C ARG A 49 11.55 10.02 3.29
N LEU A 50 12.87 10.20 3.49
CA LEU A 50 13.70 9.43 4.41
C LEU A 50 14.31 10.34 5.48
N SER A 51 14.34 9.87 6.73
CA SER A 51 14.99 10.55 7.87
C SER A 51 16.48 10.16 7.91
N LEU A 52 17.23 10.66 6.94
CA LEU A 52 18.63 10.29 6.77
C LEU A 52 19.50 10.78 7.94
N LYS A 53 20.27 9.86 8.54
CA LYS A 53 21.23 10.11 9.63
C LYS A 53 20.62 10.59 10.96
N GLU A 54 19.29 10.49 11.08
CA GLU A 54 18.60 10.74 12.34
C GLU A 54 18.52 9.45 13.15
N LYS A 55 18.53 9.57 14.48
CA LYS A 55 18.19 8.46 15.37
C LYS A 55 16.67 8.34 15.42
N LEU A 56 16.15 7.19 15.03
CA LEU A 56 14.71 6.89 15.08
C LEU A 56 14.43 5.97 16.28
N ASP A 57 13.54 6.39 17.17
CA ASP A 57 13.14 5.56 18.29
C ASP A 57 12.19 4.44 17.80
N PHE A 58 12.57 3.20 18.12
CA PHE A 58 11.85 1.99 17.76
C PHE A 58 11.22 1.39 19.02
N LEU A 59 9.91 1.53 19.17
CA LEU A 59 9.19 1.22 20.41
C LEU A 59 8.20 0.07 20.20
N ASN A 60 8.23 -0.90 21.13
CA ASN A 60 7.23 -1.96 21.19
C ASN A 60 5.86 -1.37 21.57
N ARG A 61 4.82 -1.77 20.84
CA ARG A 61 3.43 -1.34 21.03
C ARG A 61 2.47 -2.54 21.19
N ASN A 62 2.97 -3.60 21.82
CA ASN A 62 2.14 -4.78 22.11
C ASN A 62 1.01 -4.49 23.11
N ASP A 63 1.00 -3.31 23.75
CA ASP A 63 -0.17 -2.73 24.44
C ASP A 63 -1.42 -2.70 23.56
N LEU A 64 -1.24 -2.57 22.24
CA LEU A 64 -2.33 -2.58 21.26
C LEU A 64 -2.99 -3.97 21.12
N VAL A 65 -2.32 -5.05 21.47
CA VAL A 65 -2.94 -6.40 21.44
C VAL A 65 -4.15 -6.46 22.38
N GLU A 66 -4.00 -5.92 23.60
CA GLU A 66 -5.10 -5.81 24.57
C GLU A 66 -6.12 -4.76 24.16
N THR A 67 -5.63 -3.57 23.74
CA THR A 67 -6.49 -2.45 23.33
C THR A 67 -7.42 -2.82 22.18
N LEU A 68 -6.90 -3.56 21.20
CA LEU A 68 -7.64 -4.02 20.02
C LEU A 68 -8.42 -5.32 20.26
N LYS A 69 -8.29 -5.89 21.48
CA LYS A 69 -8.95 -7.16 21.88
C LYS A 69 -8.63 -8.31 20.91
N LEU A 70 -7.37 -8.41 20.50
CA LEU A 70 -6.94 -9.51 19.65
C LEU A 70 -6.93 -10.82 20.44
N ASP A 71 -7.20 -11.95 19.77
CA ASP A 71 -7.17 -13.25 20.41
C ASP A 71 -5.73 -13.60 20.81
N PRO A 72 -5.42 -13.79 22.11
CA PRO A 72 -4.07 -14.13 22.58
C PRO A 72 -3.61 -15.53 22.14
N ASN A 73 -4.53 -16.40 21.72
CA ASN A 73 -4.25 -17.71 21.13
C ASN A 73 -4.34 -17.68 19.59
N GLY A 74 -4.52 -16.49 19.01
CA GLY A 74 -4.58 -16.26 17.58
C GLY A 74 -3.22 -16.35 16.88
N PRO A 75 -3.14 -15.95 15.62
CA PRO A 75 -1.88 -15.93 14.88
C PRO A 75 -0.85 -15.00 15.54
N PRO A 76 0.45 -15.30 15.40
CA PRO A 76 1.50 -14.43 15.93
C PRO A 76 1.37 -12.99 15.41
N ILE A 77 1.56 -12.03 16.32
CA ILE A 77 1.57 -10.63 15.98
C ILE A 77 2.60 -9.88 16.82
N GLU A 78 3.37 -9.00 16.17
CA GLU A 78 4.26 -8.06 16.82
C GLU A 78 3.98 -6.65 16.30
N ILE A 79 3.85 -5.70 17.21
CA ILE A 79 3.47 -4.32 16.89
C ILE A 79 4.54 -3.37 17.43
N PHE A 80 5.09 -2.55 16.52
CA PHE A 80 6.10 -1.54 16.85
C PHE A 80 5.75 -0.20 16.21
N SER A 81 6.24 0.88 16.81
CA SER A 81 6.24 2.21 16.20
C SER A 81 7.66 2.70 15.97
N LEU A 82 7.83 3.54 14.95
CA LEU A 82 9.08 4.20 14.61
C LEU A 82 8.86 5.72 14.58
N ASP A 83 9.74 6.49 15.22
CA ASP A 83 9.70 7.96 15.09
C ASP A 83 10.33 8.40 13.77
N GLY A 84 9.75 7.95 12.66
CA GLY A 84 10.21 8.15 11.30
C GLY A 84 9.06 8.26 10.32
N THR A 85 9.39 8.26 9.03
CA THR A 85 8.42 8.28 7.95
C THR A 85 7.91 6.87 7.64
N PRO A 86 6.83 6.71 6.84
CA PRO A 86 6.38 5.40 6.35
C PRO A 86 7.47 4.64 5.58
N CYS A 87 8.29 5.33 4.78
CA CYS A 87 9.41 4.71 4.08
C CYS A 87 10.51 4.24 5.04
N ASP A 88 10.80 5.01 6.08
CA ASP A 88 11.74 4.56 7.14
C ASP A 88 11.23 3.29 7.81
N CYS A 89 9.92 3.18 8.07
CA CYS A 89 9.31 1.97 8.61
C CYS A 89 9.53 0.76 7.69
N ALA A 90 9.30 0.91 6.38
CA ALA A 90 9.53 -0.16 5.41
C ALA A 90 11.00 -0.58 5.37
N ILE A 91 11.93 0.39 5.30
CA ILE A 91 13.37 0.12 5.29
C ILE A 91 13.81 -0.61 6.57
N VAL A 92 13.44 -0.07 7.74
CA VAL A 92 13.84 -0.66 9.04
C VAL A 92 13.28 -2.07 9.19
N ALA A 93 12.01 -2.29 8.81
CA ALA A 93 11.38 -3.60 8.88
C ALA A 93 12.13 -4.65 8.05
N ILE A 94 12.49 -4.30 6.82
CA ILE A 94 13.09 -5.21 5.85
C ILE A 94 14.59 -5.40 6.12
N ASP A 95 15.34 -4.31 6.31
CA ASP A 95 16.80 -4.35 6.49
C ASP A 95 17.22 -5.07 7.79
N ARG A 96 16.43 -4.92 8.85
CA ARG A 96 16.63 -5.69 10.10
C ARG A 96 16.28 -7.17 9.98
N GLY A 97 15.47 -7.54 8.99
CA GLY A 97 14.91 -8.87 8.85
C GLY A 97 13.78 -9.16 9.84
N PHE A 98 12.62 -9.54 9.34
CA PHE A 98 11.39 -9.76 10.13
C PHE A 98 11.57 -10.78 11.24
N GLU A 99 12.41 -11.80 11.06
CA GLU A 99 12.70 -12.79 12.10
C GLU A 99 13.34 -12.15 13.34
N SER A 100 14.18 -11.13 13.15
CA SER A 100 14.92 -10.52 14.26
C SER A 100 14.09 -9.63 15.17
N TRP A 101 13.00 -9.03 14.67
CA TRP A 101 12.17 -8.09 15.43
C TRP A 101 10.72 -8.50 15.58
N ALA A 102 10.20 -9.32 14.67
CA ALA A 102 8.81 -9.79 14.72
C ALA A 102 8.70 -11.30 14.92
N GLY A 103 9.82 -12.03 15.01
CA GLY A 103 9.82 -13.48 15.18
C GLY A 103 9.11 -14.23 14.04
N LEU A 104 8.87 -13.57 12.94
CA LEU A 104 8.13 -14.10 11.80
C LEU A 104 9.08 -14.44 10.65
N ILE A 105 8.79 -15.54 9.99
CA ILE A 105 9.33 -15.78 8.66
C ILE A 105 8.88 -14.62 7.77
N ARG A 106 9.67 -14.30 6.76
CA ARG A 106 9.43 -13.21 5.82
C ARG A 106 7.95 -13.08 5.42
N PRO A 107 7.33 -11.89 5.56
CA PRO A 107 6.02 -11.61 4.99
C PRO A 107 6.02 -11.76 3.47
N GLN A 108 4.92 -12.23 2.93
CA GLN A 108 4.75 -12.37 1.47
C GLN A 108 4.20 -11.10 0.82
N LEU A 109 3.62 -10.20 1.59
CA LEU A 109 2.99 -8.99 1.10
C LEU A 109 3.12 -7.85 2.13
N CYS A 110 3.41 -6.65 1.65
CA CYS A 110 3.28 -5.41 2.40
C CYS A 110 1.90 -4.80 2.13
N ILE A 111 1.17 -4.48 3.19
CA ILE A 111 -0.07 -3.70 3.12
C ILE A 111 0.16 -2.37 3.84
N SER A 112 0.02 -1.27 3.12
CA SER A 112 0.11 0.09 3.67
C SER A 112 -1.28 0.72 3.71
N GLY A 113 -1.72 1.16 4.90
CA GLY A 113 -3.04 1.78 5.13
C GLY A 113 -3.88 1.03 6.18
N ILE A 114 -5.21 1.33 6.30
CA ILE A 114 -6.00 2.14 5.35
C ILE A 114 -5.80 3.62 5.67
N ASN A 115 -5.41 4.40 4.67
CA ASN A 115 -5.31 5.84 4.75
C ASN A 115 -6.68 6.51 4.90
N HIS A 116 -6.76 7.59 5.67
CA HIS A 116 -7.95 8.45 5.72
C HIS A 116 -7.85 9.55 4.66
N GLY A 117 -8.52 9.34 3.56
CA GLY A 117 -8.49 10.19 2.37
C GLY A 117 -8.02 9.44 1.12
N PRO A 118 -8.42 9.90 -0.09
CA PRO A 118 -8.05 9.27 -1.34
C PRO A 118 -6.57 9.44 -1.67
N ASN A 119 -6.02 8.44 -2.34
CA ASN A 119 -4.73 8.49 -2.99
C ASN A 119 -4.90 8.13 -4.47
N ILE A 120 -5.46 9.05 -5.26
CA ILE A 120 -5.75 8.90 -6.68
C ILE A 120 -5.04 9.96 -7.49
N SER A 121 -4.88 9.74 -8.79
CA SER A 121 -4.21 10.68 -9.68
C SER A 121 -2.86 11.16 -9.14
N ILE A 122 -2.64 12.47 -9.07
CA ILE A 122 -1.41 13.11 -8.57
C ILE A 122 -1.16 12.85 -7.07
N ASP A 123 -2.19 12.50 -6.29
CA ASP A 123 -2.05 12.22 -4.86
C ASP A 123 -1.07 11.07 -4.60
N VAL A 124 -0.97 10.11 -5.52
CA VAL A 124 -0.02 8.98 -5.41
C VAL A 124 1.44 9.41 -5.30
N ILE A 125 1.78 10.63 -5.75
CA ILE A 125 3.13 11.20 -5.68
C ILE A 125 3.41 11.75 -4.28
N HIS A 126 2.38 12.31 -3.63
CA HIS A 126 2.51 12.94 -2.31
C HIS A 126 2.24 11.96 -1.15
N SER A 127 1.55 10.87 -1.43
CA SER A 127 1.08 9.90 -0.44
C SER A 127 2.22 9.18 0.27
N GLY A 128 2.23 9.23 1.60
CA GLY A 128 3.06 8.38 2.44
C GLY A 128 2.62 6.92 2.40
N THR A 129 1.31 6.67 2.32
CA THR A 129 0.72 5.32 2.20
C THR A 129 1.20 4.60 0.94
N VAL A 130 1.06 5.23 -0.24
CA VAL A 130 1.53 4.65 -1.52
C VAL A 130 3.05 4.51 -1.51
N SER A 131 3.75 5.49 -0.92
CA SER A 131 5.21 5.48 -0.84
C SER A 131 5.75 4.36 0.04
N ALA A 132 5.09 4.01 1.15
CA ALA A 132 5.53 2.89 1.98
C ALA A 132 5.37 1.54 1.27
N ALA A 133 4.26 1.32 0.54
CA ALA A 133 4.09 0.14 -0.28
C ALA A 133 5.15 0.07 -1.39
N ARG A 134 5.45 1.22 -2.03
CA ARG A 134 6.50 1.33 -3.05
C ARG A 134 7.89 1.09 -2.47
N GLU A 135 8.20 1.64 -1.28
CA GLU A 135 9.48 1.41 -0.62
C GLU A 135 9.71 -0.07 -0.31
N ALA A 136 8.70 -0.77 0.24
CA ALA A 136 8.77 -2.21 0.44
C ALA A 136 9.02 -2.97 -0.89
N ALA A 137 8.38 -2.53 -1.96
CA ALA A 137 8.53 -3.11 -3.30
C ALA A 137 9.92 -2.86 -3.91
N LEU A 138 10.57 -1.73 -3.64
CA LEU A 138 11.97 -1.49 -4.02
C LEU A 138 12.92 -2.55 -3.43
N TYR A 139 12.58 -3.12 -2.28
CA TYR A 139 13.31 -4.23 -1.66
C TYR A 139 12.82 -5.62 -2.11
N GLY A 140 11.87 -5.69 -3.04
CA GLY A 140 11.36 -6.93 -3.58
C GLY A 140 10.22 -7.57 -2.76
N LEU A 141 9.59 -6.84 -1.84
CA LEU A 141 8.37 -7.28 -1.15
C LEU A 141 7.16 -6.68 -1.88
N PRO A 142 6.30 -7.48 -2.52
CA PRO A 142 5.10 -6.97 -3.19
C PRO A 142 4.28 -6.06 -2.29
N GLY A 143 3.74 -4.97 -2.82
CA GLY A 143 3.06 -3.95 -2.04
C GLY A 143 1.64 -3.64 -2.52
N ILE A 144 0.72 -3.46 -1.57
CA ILE A 144 -0.63 -2.92 -1.79
C ILE A 144 -0.81 -1.70 -0.89
N ALA A 145 -1.17 -0.58 -1.48
CA ALA A 145 -1.62 0.61 -0.78
C ALA A 145 -3.15 0.63 -0.70
N LEU A 146 -3.70 0.97 0.46
CA LEU A 146 -5.14 0.99 0.72
C LEU A 146 -5.55 2.38 1.22
N SER A 147 -6.60 2.95 0.64
CA SER A 147 -7.11 4.27 1.00
C SER A 147 -8.63 4.29 1.07
N LEU A 148 -9.18 4.97 2.07
CA LEU A 148 -10.57 5.35 2.11
C LEU A 148 -10.73 6.66 1.33
N GLY A 149 -11.41 6.63 0.21
CA GLY A 149 -11.53 7.73 -0.75
C GLY A 149 -12.40 8.89 -0.30
N THR A 150 -12.48 9.14 1.01
CA THR A 150 -13.29 10.21 1.58
C THR A 150 -12.70 10.72 2.90
N TYR A 151 -13.00 11.99 3.22
CA TYR A 151 -12.76 12.61 4.53
C TYR A 151 -14.04 12.80 5.35
N LEU A 152 -15.20 12.33 4.86
CA LEU A 152 -16.51 12.58 5.47
C LEU A 152 -16.83 11.63 6.63
N HIS A 153 -16.18 10.48 6.67
CA HIS A 153 -16.32 9.48 7.73
C HIS A 153 -15.07 8.61 7.85
N GLU A 154 -14.99 7.85 8.94
CA GLU A 154 -13.92 6.88 9.24
C GLU A 154 -14.48 5.43 9.29
N ASP A 155 -15.40 5.08 8.39
CA ASP A 155 -15.88 3.71 8.30
C ASP A 155 -14.96 2.87 7.42
N TYR A 156 -13.95 2.28 8.03
CA TYR A 156 -12.98 1.39 7.38
C TYR A 156 -13.51 -0.04 7.16
N THR A 157 -14.82 -0.27 7.32
CA THR A 157 -15.48 -1.55 6.98
C THR A 157 -16.02 -1.55 5.55
N ILE A 158 -16.29 -0.37 5.00
CA ILE A 158 -16.72 -0.23 3.60
C ILE A 158 -15.64 -0.84 2.69
N GLY A 159 -16.06 -1.61 1.68
CA GLY A 159 -15.14 -2.24 0.73
C GLY A 159 -14.23 -3.32 1.34
N ASN A 160 -14.48 -3.76 2.57
CA ASN A 160 -13.63 -4.75 3.22
C ASN A 160 -13.54 -6.05 2.42
N ASP A 161 -14.64 -6.52 1.84
CA ASP A 161 -14.66 -7.75 1.04
C ASP A 161 -13.82 -7.59 -0.24
N ALA A 162 -13.84 -6.41 -0.86
CA ALA A 162 -12.99 -6.12 -2.02
C ALA A 162 -11.50 -6.15 -1.63
N ILE A 163 -11.13 -5.54 -0.50
CA ILE A 163 -9.75 -5.59 0.00
C ILE A 163 -9.32 -7.03 0.27
N LEU A 164 -10.14 -7.80 0.97
CA LEU A 164 -9.81 -9.17 1.35
C LEU A 164 -9.67 -10.08 0.13
N THR A 165 -10.53 -9.90 -0.87
CA THR A 165 -10.44 -10.59 -2.16
C THR A 165 -9.13 -10.25 -2.87
N LEU A 166 -8.76 -8.95 -2.94
CA LEU A 166 -7.49 -8.54 -3.54
C LEU A 166 -6.28 -9.13 -2.81
N VAL A 167 -6.28 -9.10 -1.48
CA VAL A 167 -5.21 -9.67 -0.67
C VAL A 167 -5.10 -11.18 -0.88
N ASP A 168 -6.20 -11.92 -0.89
CA ASP A 168 -6.19 -13.38 -1.12
C ASP A 168 -5.67 -13.72 -2.51
N ARG A 169 -6.09 -12.99 -3.56
CA ARG A 169 -5.57 -13.17 -4.92
C ARG A 169 -4.09 -12.84 -5.01
N ALA A 170 -3.63 -11.75 -4.41
CA ALA A 170 -2.21 -11.40 -4.37
C ALA A 170 -1.37 -12.47 -3.66
N LEU A 171 -1.87 -13.03 -2.56
CA LEU A 171 -1.22 -14.13 -1.85
C LEU A 171 -1.22 -15.43 -2.65
N SER A 172 -2.25 -15.71 -3.44
CA SER A 172 -2.32 -16.95 -4.25
C SER A 172 -1.24 -17.00 -5.34
N ILE A 173 -0.76 -15.87 -5.78
CA ILE A 173 0.33 -15.77 -6.77
C ILE A 173 1.69 -15.50 -6.11
N ALA A 174 1.75 -15.29 -4.80
CA ALA A 174 3.02 -15.08 -4.11
C ALA A 174 3.89 -16.35 -4.19
N SER A 175 5.20 -16.18 -4.08
CA SER A 175 6.14 -17.31 -4.13
C SER A 175 6.09 -18.11 -2.83
N ASP A 176 5.98 -19.43 -2.93
CA ASP A 176 6.07 -20.35 -1.78
C ASP A 176 7.47 -20.32 -1.14
N GLU A 177 8.49 -19.95 -1.90
CA GLU A 177 9.83 -19.78 -1.38
C GLU A 177 10.14 -18.30 -1.11
N PRO A 178 10.46 -17.94 0.15
CA PRO A 178 10.86 -16.58 0.47
C PRO A 178 12.18 -16.25 -0.26
N THR A 179 12.09 -15.50 -1.36
CA THR A 179 13.27 -14.95 -2.01
C THR A 179 13.94 -13.92 -1.08
N ASN A 180 15.24 -13.72 -1.17
CA ASN A 180 15.92 -12.67 -0.41
C ASN A 180 15.28 -11.31 -0.72
N LEU A 181 14.76 -10.64 0.33
CA LEU A 181 14.11 -9.33 0.21
C LEU A 181 15.06 -8.24 -0.28
N MET A 182 16.34 -8.40 -0.07
CA MET A 182 17.30 -7.43 -0.57
C MET A 182 17.72 -7.82 -1.99
N ARG A 183 17.44 -6.96 -2.94
CA ARG A 183 18.03 -7.10 -4.27
C ARG A 183 19.54 -7.06 -4.12
N THR A 184 20.19 -8.17 -4.46
CA THR A 184 21.66 -8.28 -4.35
C THR A 184 22.32 -7.24 -5.24
N ARG A 185 23.43 -6.65 -4.76
CA ARG A 185 24.23 -5.71 -5.53
C ARG A 185 24.57 -6.28 -6.91
N GLY A 186 24.25 -5.53 -7.95
CA GLY A 186 24.44 -5.96 -9.33
C GLY A 186 23.35 -6.88 -9.88
N SER A 187 22.29 -7.15 -9.11
CA SER A 187 21.13 -7.87 -9.64
C SER A 187 20.50 -7.08 -10.77
N LYS A 188 20.50 -7.68 -11.96
CA LYS A 188 19.77 -7.21 -13.14
C LYS A 188 18.57 -8.11 -13.41
N HIS A 189 18.15 -8.84 -12.38
CA HIS A 189 17.06 -9.80 -12.53
C HIS A 189 15.75 -9.09 -12.85
N ARG A 190 15.24 -9.40 -14.00
CA ARG A 190 13.96 -8.90 -14.56
C ARG A 190 13.18 -10.10 -15.05
N PRO A 191 12.57 -10.88 -14.14
CA PRO A 191 11.89 -12.10 -14.55
C PRO A 191 10.79 -11.81 -15.59
N TRP A 192 10.13 -10.66 -15.44
CA TRP A 192 9.11 -10.18 -16.37
C TRP A 192 9.63 -9.87 -17.79
N SER A 193 10.95 -9.82 -18.01
CA SER A 193 11.52 -9.57 -19.34
C SER A 193 11.64 -10.84 -20.21
N ASP A 194 11.30 -12.00 -19.68
CA ASP A 194 11.30 -13.25 -20.46
C ASP A 194 10.15 -13.22 -21.48
N GLU A 195 10.50 -13.09 -22.76
CA GLU A 195 9.53 -13.07 -23.86
C GLU A 195 8.89 -14.44 -24.15
N GLN A 196 9.37 -15.53 -23.54
CA GLN A 196 8.75 -16.84 -23.63
C GLN A 196 7.55 -16.99 -22.70
N MET A 197 7.46 -16.18 -21.66
CA MET A 197 6.31 -16.10 -20.78
C MET A 197 5.13 -15.40 -21.46
N ASN A 198 3.91 -15.85 -21.18
CA ASN A 198 2.72 -15.07 -21.55
C ASN A 198 2.64 -13.76 -20.77
N MET A 199 1.77 -12.85 -21.21
CA MET A 199 1.70 -11.50 -20.61
C MET A 199 1.32 -11.54 -19.14
N ASP A 200 0.33 -12.35 -18.76
CA ASP A 200 -0.12 -12.45 -17.36
C ASP A 200 1.00 -12.94 -16.45
N GLU A 201 1.76 -13.94 -16.88
CA GLU A 201 2.89 -14.44 -16.10
C GLU A 201 4.01 -13.38 -15.96
N ARG A 202 4.26 -12.59 -17.00
CA ARG A 202 5.20 -11.47 -16.93
C ARG A 202 4.74 -10.42 -15.92
N ILE A 203 3.44 -10.11 -15.87
CA ILE A 203 2.87 -9.17 -14.90
C ILE A 203 2.95 -9.75 -13.48
N ARG A 204 2.61 -11.04 -13.29
CA ARG A 204 2.76 -11.73 -12.01
C ARG A 204 4.21 -11.66 -11.50
N GLU A 205 5.18 -11.94 -12.36
CA GLU A 205 6.59 -11.83 -12.01
C GLU A 205 7.01 -10.39 -11.67
N ALA A 206 6.48 -9.38 -12.37
CA ALA A 206 6.71 -7.98 -12.05
C ALA A 206 6.13 -7.62 -10.67
N PHE A 207 4.95 -8.12 -10.33
CA PHE A 207 4.37 -7.92 -9.00
C PHE A 207 5.14 -8.68 -7.91
N ARG A 208 5.43 -9.97 -8.11
CA ARG A 208 6.20 -10.81 -7.16
C ARG A 208 7.57 -10.22 -6.83
N SER A 209 8.23 -9.63 -7.83
CA SER A 209 9.53 -8.97 -7.66
C SER A 209 9.44 -7.55 -7.10
N GLY A 210 8.23 -7.01 -6.90
CA GLY A 210 8.01 -5.65 -6.43
C GLY A 210 8.24 -4.59 -7.51
N ASP A 211 8.20 -4.91 -8.79
CA ASP A 211 8.36 -3.94 -9.89
C ASP A 211 7.02 -3.27 -10.26
N ILE A 212 5.90 -3.85 -9.79
CA ILE A 212 4.56 -3.28 -9.80
C ILE A 212 4.01 -3.34 -8.38
N ILE A 213 3.30 -2.29 -7.96
CA ILE A 213 2.47 -2.24 -6.75
C ILE A 213 1.01 -2.03 -7.13
N LEU A 214 0.10 -2.36 -6.22
CA LEU A 214 -1.33 -2.07 -6.39
C LEU A 214 -1.76 -0.96 -5.45
N ASN A 215 -2.55 -0.02 -5.97
CA ASN A 215 -3.14 1.08 -5.22
C ASN A 215 -4.66 0.96 -5.26
N LEU A 216 -5.28 0.64 -4.13
CA LEU A 216 -6.72 0.47 -4.00
C LEU A 216 -7.33 1.65 -3.25
N ASN A 217 -8.37 2.26 -3.82
CA ASN A 217 -9.17 3.28 -3.18
C ASN A 217 -10.62 2.83 -3.04
N ILE A 218 -11.18 3.04 -1.85
CA ILE A 218 -12.55 2.69 -1.49
C ILE A 218 -13.40 3.95 -1.56
N PRO A 219 -14.56 3.95 -2.26
CA PRO A 219 -15.42 5.13 -2.34
C PRO A 219 -16.07 5.46 -0.99
N HIS A 220 -16.65 6.67 -0.88
CA HIS A 220 -17.45 7.09 0.26
C HIS A 220 -18.60 6.10 0.54
N GLU A 221 -19.30 5.68 -0.51
CA GLU A 221 -20.32 4.64 -0.50
C GLU A 221 -20.01 3.65 -1.61
N TRP A 222 -19.84 2.39 -1.25
CA TRP A 222 -19.52 1.36 -2.24
C TRP A 222 -20.80 0.74 -2.80
N ASN A 223 -20.96 0.76 -4.12
CA ASN A 223 -22.09 0.18 -4.82
C ASN A 223 -21.94 -1.31 -5.22
N GLY A 224 -20.86 -1.96 -4.77
CA GLY A 224 -20.56 -3.38 -5.06
C GLY A 224 -19.68 -3.59 -6.30
N VAL A 225 -19.33 -2.54 -7.04
CA VAL A 225 -18.50 -2.63 -8.24
C VAL A 225 -17.01 -2.44 -7.86
N VAL A 226 -16.15 -3.25 -8.48
CA VAL A 226 -14.70 -3.12 -8.46
C VAL A 226 -14.24 -2.87 -9.89
N GLU A 227 -13.25 -2.01 -10.08
CA GLU A 227 -12.64 -1.71 -11.39
C GLU A 227 -11.12 -1.64 -11.29
N THR A 228 -10.43 -2.22 -12.28
CA THR A 228 -9.00 -2.03 -12.48
C THR A 228 -8.78 -0.95 -13.53
N VAL A 229 -8.20 0.18 -13.10
CA VAL A 229 -8.17 1.41 -13.91
C VAL A 229 -6.84 2.14 -13.82
N PRO A 230 -6.46 2.91 -14.85
CA PRO A 230 -5.33 3.83 -14.78
C PRO A 230 -5.63 5.02 -13.87
N LEU A 231 -4.59 5.77 -13.53
CA LEU A 231 -4.72 7.05 -12.84
C LEU A 231 -5.45 8.05 -13.73
N GLY A 232 -6.34 8.84 -13.13
CA GLY A 232 -7.00 9.98 -13.75
C GLY A 232 -6.13 11.24 -13.70
N ALA A 233 -6.76 12.41 -13.95
CA ALA A 233 -6.11 13.70 -13.85
C ALA A 233 -6.88 14.60 -12.87
N ARG A 234 -6.24 14.90 -11.75
CA ARG A 234 -6.75 15.75 -10.66
C ARG A 234 -5.91 16.99 -10.53
N TRP A 235 -6.57 18.12 -10.35
CA TRP A 235 -5.94 19.42 -10.16
C TRP A 235 -6.33 20.04 -8.83
N TYR A 236 -5.39 20.76 -8.23
CA TYR A 236 -5.57 21.51 -7.00
C TYR A 236 -5.44 23.00 -7.28
N HIS A 237 -6.49 23.76 -6.99
CA HIS A 237 -6.52 25.19 -7.18
C HIS A 237 -6.65 25.92 -5.84
N GLY A 238 -5.95 27.06 -5.70
CA GLY A 238 -6.02 27.86 -4.47
C GLY A 238 -5.51 27.12 -3.23
N ALA A 239 -4.49 26.29 -3.39
CA ALA A 239 -3.96 25.42 -2.32
C ALA A 239 -3.32 26.16 -1.15
N THR A 240 -3.26 27.48 -1.16
CA THR A 240 -2.66 28.28 -0.09
C THR A 240 -3.63 29.32 0.45
N THR A 241 -3.61 29.51 1.77
CA THR A 241 -4.27 30.62 2.48
C THR A 241 -3.25 31.36 3.33
N SER A 242 -3.42 32.69 3.48
CA SER A 242 -2.57 33.46 4.39
C SER A 242 -2.85 33.05 5.83
N SER A 243 -1.81 32.97 6.66
CA SER A 243 -1.97 32.81 8.11
C SER A 243 -2.74 33.99 8.70
N SER A 244 -3.39 33.79 9.85
CA SER A 244 -4.22 34.82 10.52
C SER A 244 -3.44 36.08 10.90
N ASP A 245 -2.12 35.99 11.04
CA ASP A 245 -1.20 37.11 11.32
C ASP A 245 -0.60 37.73 10.05
N ASN A 246 -0.97 37.22 8.86
CA ASN A 246 -0.39 37.60 7.56
C ASN A 246 1.15 37.44 7.46
N ALA A 247 1.76 36.67 8.39
CA ALA A 247 3.21 36.46 8.39
C ALA A 247 3.66 35.17 7.67
N GLY A 248 2.70 34.36 7.17
CA GLY A 248 2.97 33.11 6.50
C GLY A 248 1.81 32.59 5.66
N PHE A 249 1.98 31.37 5.13
CA PHE A 249 0.97 30.68 4.34
C PHE A 249 0.70 29.29 4.93
N ILE A 250 -0.56 28.87 4.82
CA ILE A 250 -1.00 27.50 5.09
C ILE A 250 -1.26 26.83 3.74
N VAL A 251 -0.66 25.67 3.53
CA VAL A 251 -0.89 24.83 2.34
C VAL A 251 -1.87 23.71 2.69
N GLY A 252 -2.86 23.43 1.84
CA GLY A 252 -3.76 22.29 2.00
C GLY A 252 -5.24 22.59 1.77
N ALA A 253 -5.68 23.86 1.79
CA ALA A 253 -7.07 24.22 1.49
C ALA A 253 -7.23 24.50 -0.01
N ALA A 254 -7.32 23.43 -0.84
CA ALA A 254 -7.50 23.57 -2.28
C ALA A 254 -8.92 23.23 -2.69
N SER A 255 -9.42 23.84 -3.75
CA SER A 255 -10.51 23.26 -4.53
C SER A 255 -9.96 22.18 -5.44
N ILE A 256 -10.68 21.08 -5.55
CA ILE A 256 -10.30 19.92 -6.34
C ILE A 256 -11.11 19.92 -7.63
N GLU A 257 -10.43 19.71 -8.75
CA GLU A 257 -11.05 19.55 -10.06
C GLU A 257 -10.49 18.29 -10.72
N ASP A 258 -11.38 17.34 -11.03
CA ASP A 258 -11.04 16.11 -11.75
C ASP A 258 -11.42 16.26 -13.23
N GLU A 259 -10.48 15.94 -14.13
CA GLU A 259 -10.77 15.86 -15.56
C GLU A 259 -11.82 14.78 -15.83
N PRO A 260 -12.78 15.01 -16.73
CA PRO A 260 -13.84 14.05 -17.04
C PRO A 260 -13.34 12.89 -17.92
N LEU A 261 -12.29 12.23 -17.47
CA LEU A 261 -11.72 11.06 -18.15
C LEU A 261 -12.44 9.80 -17.71
N PRO A 262 -13.07 9.05 -18.63
CA PRO A 262 -13.76 7.81 -18.30
C PRO A 262 -12.76 6.70 -17.97
N LYS A 263 -13.19 5.74 -17.16
CA LYS A 263 -12.38 4.57 -16.76
C LYS A 263 -11.02 4.96 -16.16
N THR A 264 -11.06 5.82 -15.15
CA THR A 264 -9.90 6.22 -14.36
C THR A 264 -10.24 6.08 -12.86
N ASP A 265 -9.23 6.12 -12.01
CA ASP A 265 -9.42 6.09 -10.55
C ASP A 265 -10.31 7.23 -10.06
N CYS A 266 -10.19 8.44 -10.63
CA CYS A 266 -11.05 9.57 -10.31
C CYS A 266 -12.52 9.30 -10.67
N SER A 267 -12.78 8.87 -11.90
CA SER A 267 -14.16 8.65 -12.37
C SER A 267 -14.82 7.43 -11.71
N GLY A 268 -14.07 6.35 -11.48
CA GLY A 268 -14.57 5.15 -10.79
C GLY A 268 -14.91 5.43 -9.32
N LEU A 269 -14.01 6.11 -8.61
CA LEU A 269 -14.25 6.48 -7.21
C LEU A 269 -15.49 7.38 -7.07
N MET A 270 -15.65 8.35 -7.97
CA MET A 270 -16.83 9.23 -8.02
C MET A 270 -18.12 8.46 -8.33
N ALA A 271 -18.04 7.38 -9.14
CA ALA A 271 -19.15 6.51 -9.45
C ALA A 271 -19.53 5.54 -8.31
N GLY A 272 -18.79 5.54 -7.20
CA GLY A 272 -19.01 4.64 -6.06
C GLY A 272 -18.38 3.25 -6.26
N HIS A 273 -17.36 3.15 -7.10
CA HIS A 273 -16.61 1.91 -7.33
C HIS A 273 -15.37 1.85 -6.46
N VAL A 274 -15.00 0.66 -5.99
CA VAL A 274 -13.66 0.38 -5.52
C VAL A 274 -12.74 0.36 -6.76
N VAL A 275 -11.69 1.16 -6.73
CA VAL A 275 -10.76 1.26 -7.86
C VAL A 275 -9.39 0.72 -7.49
N ILE A 276 -8.78 -0.06 -8.40
CA ILE A 276 -7.46 -0.66 -8.25
C ILE A 276 -6.59 -0.15 -9.40
N SER A 277 -5.48 0.51 -9.08
CA SER A 277 -4.53 1.01 -10.08
C SER A 277 -3.17 0.32 -9.92
N PRO A 278 -2.74 -0.48 -10.90
CA PRO A 278 -1.37 -0.97 -10.96
C PRO A 278 -0.40 0.20 -11.22
N LEU A 279 0.64 0.31 -10.40
CA LEU A 279 1.63 1.40 -10.50
C LEU A 279 3.03 0.82 -10.63
N ALA A 280 3.84 1.39 -11.52
CA ALA A 280 5.26 1.07 -11.58
C ALA A 280 5.98 1.51 -10.30
N THR A 281 6.86 0.66 -9.79
CA THR A 281 7.65 0.94 -8.59
C THR A 281 8.82 1.86 -8.90
N TRP A 282 9.51 1.61 -10.01
CA TRP A 282 10.72 2.32 -10.40
C TRP A 282 10.42 3.57 -11.23
N PRO A 283 11.26 4.62 -11.11
CA PRO A 283 11.14 5.78 -12.00
C PRO A 283 11.24 5.36 -13.48
N GLN A 284 10.52 6.08 -14.33
CA GLN A 284 10.65 5.92 -15.79
C GLN A 284 12.13 5.99 -16.21
N THR A 285 12.54 5.15 -17.14
CA THR A 285 13.93 4.97 -17.60
C THR A 285 14.88 4.25 -16.63
N HIS A 286 14.45 3.93 -15.41
CA HIS A 286 15.27 3.07 -14.53
C HIS A 286 15.41 1.66 -15.13
N PRO A 287 16.58 1.00 -15.05
CA PRO A 287 16.79 -0.32 -15.65
C PRO A 287 15.83 -1.43 -15.17
N LEU A 288 15.23 -1.28 -14.00
CA LEU A 288 14.26 -2.24 -13.46
C LEU A 288 12.81 -1.79 -13.65
N ASN A 289 12.56 -0.62 -14.26
CA ASN A 289 11.19 -0.20 -14.55
C ASN A 289 10.54 -1.12 -15.58
N VAL A 290 9.30 -1.50 -15.31
CA VAL A 290 8.52 -2.30 -16.24
C VAL A 290 8.20 -1.49 -17.50
N PRO A 291 8.27 -2.10 -18.71
CA PRO A 291 7.85 -1.41 -19.93
C PRO A 291 6.37 -1.04 -19.92
N ASP A 292 6.01 0.03 -20.59
CA ASP A 292 4.63 0.52 -20.69
C ASP A 292 3.64 -0.56 -21.16
N VAL A 293 4.08 -1.46 -22.05
CA VAL A 293 3.24 -2.57 -22.52
C VAL A 293 2.83 -3.53 -21.40
N ILE A 294 3.70 -3.78 -20.43
CA ILE A 294 3.38 -4.62 -19.27
C ILE A 294 2.44 -3.88 -18.34
N LEU A 295 2.73 -2.60 -18.06
CA LEU A 295 1.89 -1.79 -17.19
C LEU A 295 0.50 -1.56 -17.79
N HIS A 296 0.41 -1.43 -19.13
CA HIS A 296 -0.86 -1.33 -19.83
C HIS A 296 -1.67 -2.62 -19.76
N ALA A 297 -1.03 -3.76 -19.95
CA ALA A 297 -1.67 -5.07 -19.83
C ALA A 297 -2.08 -5.39 -18.38
N ALA A 298 -1.38 -4.80 -17.40
CA ALA A 298 -1.76 -4.95 -15.99
C ALA A 298 -3.10 -4.27 -15.62
N LEU A 299 -3.65 -3.46 -16.54
CA LEU A 299 -4.97 -2.83 -16.41
C LEU A 299 -6.11 -3.74 -16.88
N ASP A 300 -5.82 -4.89 -17.48
CA ASP A 300 -6.86 -5.85 -17.86
C ASP A 300 -7.55 -6.38 -16.60
N GLU A 301 -8.87 -6.34 -16.60
CA GLU A 301 -9.72 -6.79 -15.49
C GLU A 301 -10.46 -8.09 -15.81
N ASP A 302 -10.74 -8.90 -14.80
CA ASP A 302 -11.60 -10.06 -14.90
C ASP A 302 -13.09 -9.67 -14.86
N GLY A 303 -13.99 -10.67 -14.85
CA GLY A 303 -15.43 -10.45 -14.81
C GLY A 303 -15.95 -9.82 -13.50
N GLU A 304 -15.11 -9.71 -12.48
CA GLU A 304 -15.42 -9.10 -11.17
C GLU A 304 -14.73 -7.74 -10.98
N GLY A 305 -13.95 -7.27 -11.96
CA GLY A 305 -13.25 -5.98 -11.98
C GLY A 305 -11.87 -5.99 -11.31
N TYR A 306 -11.37 -7.14 -10.85
CA TYR A 306 -10.03 -7.27 -10.31
C TYR A 306 -8.99 -7.47 -11.43
N PRO A 307 -7.69 -7.14 -11.19
CA PRO A 307 -6.66 -7.41 -12.18
C PRO A 307 -6.68 -8.87 -12.64
N ALA A 308 -6.90 -9.11 -13.94
CA ALA A 308 -7.10 -10.44 -14.51
C ALA A 308 -5.90 -11.37 -14.27
N TRP A 309 -4.70 -10.81 -14.22
CA TRP A 309 -3.47 -11.56 -13.99
C TRP A 309 -3.29 -12.10 -12.54
N LEU A 310 -4.16 -11.73 -11.61
CA LEU A 310 -4.18 -12.25 -10.22
C LEU A 310 -4.91 -13.60 -10.08
N VAL A 311 -5.37 -14.19 -11.18
CA VAL A 311 -6.15 -15.46 -11.16
C VAL A 311 -5.28 -16.64 -11.56
#